data_4ee79fac0e5db0b422488db9cbba8d74
#
_entry.id   4ee79fac0e5db0b422488db9cbba8d74
#
_cell.length_a   1.000
_cell.length_b   1.000
_cell.length_c   1.000
_cell.angle_alpha   90.00
_cell.angle_beta   90.00
_cell.angle_gamma   90.00
#
_symmetry.space_group_name_H-M   'P 1'
#
loop_
_entity.id
_entity.type
_entity.pdbx_description
1 polymer ?
#
loop_
_entity_poly.entity_id
_entity_poly.type
_entity_poly.pdbx_seq_one_letter_code
_entity_poly.pdbx_strand_id
1 'polypeptide(L)'
;MPAKKGAVPPEIYQLKVTLLGTSPPIWRRLLVPSDLTLAQLHDVLQAAMGWQDCHMHEFSVGRRHFGRPSPDDRLMGMPPVENERTVRLSSVLGRVGAKAIYTYDFGDSWEHGLLLEKRLAPDPNTAYPVCTGGQLACPPEDCGGIGGFYDLMDALGDPAHDQHDELLDWVGDDYDPDAFSVDDVNRMLTPARRHRGKASKN
;
A
#
# COMPACT_ATOMS: atom_id res chain seq x y z
N MET A 1 -6.79 -33.53 29.07
CA MET A 1 -7.05 -32.36 28.23
C MET A 1 -6.23 -32.51 26.96
N PRO A 2 -6.82 -32.67 25.76
CA PRO A 2 -6.01 -32.70 24.54
C PRO A 2 -5.38 -31.34 24.31
N ALA A 3 -4.07 -31.30 24.06
CA ALA A 3 -3.34 -30.14 23.69
C ALA A 3 -3.98 -29.49 22.44
N LYS A 4 -4.29 -28.18 22.48
CA LYS A 4 -4.68 -27.42 21.28
C LYS A 4 -3.58 -27.64 20.24
N LYS A 5 -3.92 -28.29 19.09
CA LYS A 5 -3.03 -28.32 17.93
C LYS A 5 -2.60 -26.88 17.65
N GLY A 6 -1.30 -26.60 17.81
CA GLY A 6 -0.74 -25.29 17.51
C GLY A 6 -1.11 -24.93 16.09
N ALA A 7 -1.75 -23.76 15.90
CA ALA A 7 -2.07 -23.27 14.58
C ALA A 7 -0.74 -23.10 13.82
N VAL A 8 -0.67 -23.68 12.62
CA VAL A 8 0.48 -23.47 11.73
C VAL A 8 0.58 -21.97 11.46
N PRO A 9 1.73 -21.35 11.71
CA PRO A 9 1.88 -19.93 11.43
C PRO A 9 1.63 -19.64 9.95
N PRO A 10 1.02 -18.48 9.61
CA PRO A 10 0.74 -18.15 8.23
C PRO A 10 2.03 -18.02 7.42
N GLU A 11 1.97 -18.38 6.13
CA GLU A 11 3.07 -18.10 5.21
C GLU A 11 3.31 -16.59 5.11
N ILE A 12 4.52 -16.23 4.72
CA ILE A 12 4.90 -14.85 4.43
C ILE A 12 4.90 -14.66 2.91
N TYR A 13 4.17 -13.66 2.46
CA TYR A 13 4.14 -13.24 1.07
C TYR A 13 5.15 -12.13 0.83
N GLN A 14 6.01 -12.32 -0.16
CA GLN A 14 6.83 -11.25 -0.71
C GLN A 14 6.04 -10.56 -1.82
N LEU A 15 5.60 -9.35 -1.54
CA LEU A 15 4.86 -8.51 -2.47
C LEU A 15 5.80 -7.45 -3.06
N LYS A 16 5.77 -7.28 -4.39
CA LYS A 16 6.24 -6.05 -5.03
C LYS A 16 5.05 -5.15 -5.25
N VAL A 17 5.11 -3.96 -4.71
CA VAL A 17 4.14 -2.87 -4.85
C VAL A 17 4.77 -1.84 -5.76
N THR A 18 4.14 -1.50 -6.88
CA THR A 18 4.66 -0.52 -7.85
C THR A 18 3.57 0.52 -8.11
N LEU A 19 3.89 1.79 -7.89
CA LEU A 19 3.03 2.90 -8.30
C LEU A 19 3.03 2.99 -9.82
N LEU A 20 1.87 2.78 -10.42
CA LEU A 20 1.72 2.75 -11.87
C LEU A 20 1.77 4.17 -12.46
N GLY A 21 2.27 4.27 -13.69
CA GLY A 21 2.38 5.57 -14.38
C GLY A 21 3.67 6.34 -14.08
N THR A 22 4.51 5.89 -13.13
CA THR A 22 5.78 6.57 -12.81
C THR A 22 6.96 6.01 -13.61
N SER A 23 7.87 6.90 -14.05
CA SER A 23 9.11 6.55 -14.76
C SER A 23 10.23 7.50 -14.32
N PRO A 24 11.29 7.01 -13.65
CA PRO A 24 11.50 5.62 -13.22
C PRO A 24 10.43 5.15 -12.23
N PRO A 25 10.23 3.81 -12.09
CA PRO A 25 9.15 3.30 -11.25
C PRO A 25 9.40 3.55 -9.75
N ILE A 26 8.40 4.06 -9.07
CA ILE A 26 8.34 4.12 -7.60
C ILE A 26 7.80 2.76 -7.13
N TRP A 27 8.54 2.06 -6.25
CA TRP A 27 8.13 0.75 -5.79
C TRP A 27 8.63 0.41 -4.38
N ARG A 28 7.95 -0.56 -3.75
CA ARG A 28 8.33 -1.16 -2.46
C ARG A 28 8.28 -2.68 -2.55
N ARG A 29 9.16 -3.38 -1.83
CA ARG A 29 9.09 -4.84 -1.65
C ARG A 29 8.83 -5.13 -0.19
N LEU A 30 7.69 -5.77 0.07
CA LEU A 30 7.17 -5.99 1.40
C LEU A 30 7.08 -7.50 1.69
N LEU A 31 7.46 -7.90 2.88
CA LEU A 31 7.15 -9.21 3.43
C LEU A 31 5.96 -9.07 4.39
N VAL A 32 4.86 -9.68 4.04
CA VAL A 32 3.60 -9.59 4.79
C VAL A 32 3.04 -10.97 5.09
N PRO A 33 2.39 -11.17 6.24
CA PRO A 33 1.68 -12.41 6.50
C PRO A 33 0.51 -12.64 5.53
N SER A 34 0.37 -13.86 5.02
CA SER A 34 -0.66 -14.23 4.05
C SER A 34 -2.08 -14.19 4.60
N ASP A 35 -2.23 -14.18 5.92
CA ASP A 35 -3.50 -14.15 6.64
C ASP A 35 -3.97 -12.74 6.98
N LEU A 36 -3.26 -11.68 6.57
CA LEU A 36 -3.77 -10.32 6.69
C LEU A 36 -5.11 -10.19 5.96
N THR A 37 -6.03 -9.42 6.53
CA THR A 37 -7.18 -8.92 5.76
C THR A 37 -6.73 -7.85 4.77
N LEU A 38 -7.53 -7.58 3.73
CA LEU A 38 -7.20 -6.52 2.80
C LEU A 38 -7.20 -5.13 3.50
N ALA A 39 -8.06 -4.91 4.50
CA ALA A 39 -8.00 -3.71 5.34
C ALA A 39 -6.65 -3.57 6.06
N GLN A 40 -6.11 -4.66 6.61
CA GLN A 40 -4.77 -4.63 7.23
C GLN A 40 -3.65 -4.45 6.19
N LEU A 41 -3.84 -4.97 4.97
CA LEU A 41 -2.91 -4.71 3.88
C LEU A 41 -2.93 -3.23 3.47
N HIS A 42 -4.11 -2.60 3.44
CA HIS A 42 -4.23 -1.16 3.21
C HIS A 42 -3.39 -0.36 4.22
N ASP A 43 -3.51 -0.63 5.53
CA ASP A 43 -2.67 0.03 6.56
C ASP A 43 -1.17 -0.14 6.27
N VAL A 44 -0.77 -1.32 5.80
CA VAL A 44 0.63 -1.60 5.42
C VAL A 44 1.06 -0.80 4.20
N LEU A 45 0.19 -0.68 3.18
CA LEU A 45 0.49 0.07 1.96
C LEU A 45 0.61 1.57 2.26
N GLN A 46 -0.31 2.13 3.04
CA GLN A 46 -0.26 3.53 3.48
C GLN A 46 1.06 3.84 4.20
N ALA A 47 1.43 3.02 5.18
CA ALA A 47 2.69 3.18 5.91
C ALA A 47 3.93 3.00 4.99
N ALA A 48 3.89 2.09 4.01
CA ALA A 48 5.00 1.82 3.12
C ALA A 48 5.18 2.91 2.05
N MET A 49 4.10 3.56 1.66
CA MET A 49 4.12 4.67 0.71
C MET A 49 4.34 6.02 1.40
N GLY A 50 4.05 6.14 2.71
CA GLY A 50 4.21 7.38 3.48
C GLY A 50 2.95 8.24 3.48
N TRP A 51 1.79 7.68 3.14
CA TRP A 51 0.50 8.39 3.08
C TRP A 51 -0.27 8.32 4.41
N GLN A 52 -1.29 9.17 4.56
CA GLN A 52 -1.98 9.46 5.82
C GLN A 52 -3.38 8.84 5.96
N ASP A 53 -3.83 8.02 4.99
CA ASP A 53 -5.19 7.41 4.95
C ASP A 53 -6.31 8.47 5.01
N CYS A 54 -6.14 9.59 4.27
CA CYS A 54 -7.11 10.67 4.21
C CYS A 54 -8.23 10.44 3.17
N HIS A 55 -8.02 9.52 2.23
CA HIS A 55 -8.89 9.28 1.08
C HIS A 55 -9.46 7.87 1.04
N MET A 56 -10.41 7.66 0.14
CA MET A 56 -10.99 6.33 -0.12
C MET A 56 -10.05 5.45 -0.93
N HIS A 57 -10.21 4.13 -0.80
CA HIS A 57 -9.42 3.16 -1.51
C HIS A 57 -10.20 1.92 -1.93
N GLU A 58 -9.66 1.17 -2.87
CA GLU A 58 -10.20 -0.08 -3.35
C GLU A 58 -9.09 -1.06 -3.76
N PHE A 59 -9.31 -2.35 -3.54
CA PHE A 59 -8.54 -3.39 -4.19
C PHE A 59 -9.35 -4.02 -5.31
N SER A 60 -8.72 -4.32 -6.44
CA SER A 60 -9.33 -5.07 -7.53
C SER A 60 -8.49 -6.29 -7.93
N VAL A 61 -9.15 -7.44 -8.11
CA VAL A 61 -8.55 -8.70 -8.56
C VAL A 61 -9.46 -9.32 -9.62
N GLY A 62 -9.07 -9.20 -10.87
CA GLY A 62 -9.92 -9.56 -12.00
C GLY A 62 -11.18 -8.70 -12.06
N ARG A 63 -12.35 -9.30 -11.81
CA ARG A 63 -13.64 -8.58 -11.79
C ARG A 63 -14.18 -8.36 -10.36
N ARG A 64 -13.41 -8.72 -9.36
CA ARG A 64 -13.81 -8.56 -7.95
C ARG A 64 -13.24 -7.28 -7.40
N HIS A 65 -14.06 -6.57 -6.64
CA HIS A 65 -13.71 -5.30 -5.99
C HIS A 65 -13.87 -5.44 -4.48
N PHE A 66 -12.91 -4.91 -3.73
CA PHE A 66 -12.85 -5.03 -2.28
C PHE A 66 -12.55 -3.66 -1.66
N GLY A 67 -13.33 -3.27 -0.67
CA GLY A 67 -13.19 -1.99 -0.01
C GLY A 67 -14.13 -1.88 1.18
N ARG A 68 -14.57 -0.67 1.49
CA ARG A 68 -15.56 -0.38 2.53
C ARG A 68 -16.95 -0.25 1.89
N PRO A 69 -17.82 -1.31 1.92
CA PRO A 69 -19.13 -1.25 1.29
C PRO A 69 -19.98 -0.12 1.89
N SER A 70 -20.62 0.65 1.04
CA SER A 70 -21.62 1.66 1.43
C SER A 70 -23.04 1.18 1.12
N PRO A 71 -24.04 1.46 1.98
CA PRO A 71 -25.44 1.21 1.65
C PRO A 71 -25.89 1.93 0.36
N ASP A 72 -25.25 3.05 0.04
CA ASP A 72 -25.60 3.88 -1.11
C ASP A 72 -25.03 3.36 -2.44
N ASP A 73 -24.03 2.46 -2.42
CA ASP A 73 -23.40 1.90 -3.62
C ASP A 73 -24.45 1.28 -4.56
N ARG A 74 -25.40 0.54 -3.99
CA ARG A 74 -26.51 -0.08 -4.76
C ARG A 74 -27.47 0.94 -5.37
N LEU A 75 -27.71 2.03 -4.66
CA LEU A 75 -28.60 3.11 -5.12
C LEU A 75 -27.99 3.86 -6.29
N MET A 76 -26.65 3.97 -6.31
CA MET A 76 -25.88 4.62 -7.37
C MET A 76 -25.54 3.68 -8.54
N GLY A 77 -26.01 2.41 -8.50
CA GLY A 77 -25.71 1.42 -9.54
C GLY A 77 -24.24 1.02 -9.63
N MET A 78 -23.47 1.23 -8.56
CA MET A 78 -22.07 0.86 -8.49
C MET A 78 -21.89 -0.67 -8.40
N PRO A 79 -20.78 -1.22 -8.92
CA PRO A 79 -20.48 -2.64 -8.77
C PRO A 79 -20.45 -3.04 -7.28
N PRO A 80 -20.87 -4.28 -6.95
CA PRO A 80 -20.82 -4.75 -5.56
C PRO A 80 -19.37 -4.82 -5.06
N VAL A 81 -19.11 -4.16 -3.93
CA VAL A 81 -17.82 -4.16 -3.25
C VAL A 81 -17.87 -5.17 -2.11
N GLU A 82 -16.90 -6.10 -2.07
CA GLU A 82 -16.73 -7.06 -0.98
C GLU A 82 -16.03 -6.38 0.21
N ASN A 83 -16.45 -6.72 1.45
CA ASN A 83 -15.87 -6.09 2.63
C ASN A 83 -14.42 -6.54 2.88
N GLU A 84 -13.49 -5.64 2.68
CA GLU A 84 -12.04 -5.83 2.84
C GLU A 84 -11.63 -6.32 4.24
N ARG A 85 -12.42 -6.03 5.28
CA ARG A 85 -12.15 -6.47 6.66
C ARG A 85 -12.37 -7.96 6.87
N THR A 86 -13.09 -8.63 5.97
CA THR A 86 -13.40 -10.07 6.05
C THR A 86 -12.64 -10.92 5.05
N VAL A 87 -12.02 -10.29 4.06
CA VAL A 87 -11.28 -10.98 2.97
C VAL A 87 -9.79 -11.03 3.29
N ARG A 88 -9.22 -12.24 3.25
CA ARG A 88 -7.79 -12.46 3.50
C ARG A 88 -6.98 -12.34 2.22
N LEU A 89 -5.76 -11.81 2.33
CA LEU A 89 -4.81 -11.71 1.24
C LEU A 89 -4.59 -13.05 0.51
N SER A 90 -4.45 -14.14 1.27
CA SER A 90 -4.27 -15.49 0.70
C SER A 90 -5.46 -16.00 -0.11
N SER A 91 -6.66 -15.46 0.09
CA SER A 91 -7.84 -15.84 -0.69
C SER A 91 -7.92 -15.15 -2.06
N VAL A 92 -7.17 -14.05 -2.24
CA VAL A 92 -7.16 -13.27 -3.48
C VAL A 92 -5.84 -13.37 -4.24
N LEU A 93 -4.70 -13.48 -3.54
CA LEU A 93 -3.38 -13.71 -4.12
C LEU A 93 -2.87 -15.13 -3.76
N GLY A 94 -3.56 -16.17 -4.24
CA GLY A 94 -3.33 -17.55 -3.82
C GLY A 94 -2.07 -18.23 -4.41
N ARG A 95 -1.41 -17.67 -5.43
CA ARG A 95 -0.26 -18.27 -6.13
C ARG A 95 0.78 -17.23 -6.50
N VAL A 96 2.05 -17.65 -6.57
CA VAL A 96 3.14 -16.81 -7.11
C VAL A 96 2.79 -16.34 -8.53
N GLY A 97 3.05 -15.09 -8.84
CA GLY A 97 2.67 -14.42 -10.07
C GLY A 97 1.24 -13.84 -10.06
N ALA A 98 0.44 -14.09 -9.01
CA ALA A 98 -0.86 -13.44 -8.87
C ALA A 98 -0.71 -11.93 -8.70
N LYS A 99 -1.67 -11.19 -9.27
CA LYS A 99 -1.66 -9.72 -9.29
C LYS A 99 -2.98 -9.18 -8.77
N ALA A 100 -2.91 -8.00 -8.16
CA ALA A 100 -4.04 -7.15 -7.82
C ALA A 100 -3.68 -5.69 -8.15
N ILE A 101 -4.68 -4.84 -8.23
CA ILE A 101 -4.52 -3.39 -8.23
C ILE A 101 -5.04 -2.88 -6.89
N TYR A 102 -4.33 -1.95 -6.30
CA TYR A 102 -4.77 -1.15 -5.17
C TYR A 102 -4.85 0.30 -5.65
N THR A 103 -6.04 0.87 -5.62
CA THR A 103 -6.30 2.27 -5.96
C THR A 103 -6.54 3.05 -4.68
N TYR A 104 -5.80 4.11 -4.48
CA TYR A 104 -5.95 5.03 -3.36
C TYR A 104 -6.25 6.42 -3.91
N ASP A 105 -7.14 7.13 -3.23
CA ASP A 105 -7.68 8.41 -3.66
C ASP A 105 -8.32 8.37 -5.06
N PHE A 106 -9.65 8.34 -5.12
CA PHE A 106 -10.37 8.26 -6.41
C PHE A 106 -10.32 9.58 -7.19
N GLY A 107 -9.91 10.68 -6.56
CA GLY A 107 -9.65 11.95 -7.23
C GLY A 107 -8.34 11.93 -8.00
N ASP A 108 -7.26 11.60 -7.31
CA ASP A 108 -5.89 11.51 -7.86
C ASP A 108 -5.62 10.17 -8.56
N SER A 109 -6.40 9.14 -8.24
CA SER A 109 -6.34 7.81 -8.86
C SER A 109 -4.97 7.13 -8.76
N TRP A 110 -4.39 7.11 -7.56
CA TRP A 110 -3.11 6.45 -7.31
C TRP A 110 -3.22 4.93 -7.41
N GLU A 111 -2.93 4.39 -8.58
CA GLU A 111 -2.97 2.94 -8.83
C GLU A 111 -1.63 2.27 -8.53
N HIS A 112 -1.69 1.19 -7.74
CA HIS A 112 -0.53 0.38 -7.40
C HIS A 112 -0.72 -1.04 -7.90
N GLY A 113 0.22 -1.51 -8.70
CA GLY A 113 0.32 -2.91 -9.08
C GLY A 113 0.91 -3.73 -7.94
N LEU A 114 0.13 -4.67 -7.41
CA LEU A 114 0.58 -5.65 -6.41
C LEU A 114 0.93 -6.96 -7.12
N LEU A 115 2.15 -7.45 -6.93
CA LEU A 115 2.62 -8.73 -7.47
C LEU A 115 3.08 -9.63 -6.33
N LEU A 116 2.50 -10.83 -6.20
CA LEU A 116 3.03 -11.87 -5.32
C LEU A 116 4.27 -12.52 -5.97
N GLU A 117 5.46 -12.13 -5.51
CA GLU A 117 6.73 -12.64 -6.05
C GLU A 117 7.11 -14.00 -5.46
N LYS A 118 6.90 -14.18 -4.13
CA LYS A 118 7.29 -15.41 -3.40
C LYS A 118 6.34 -15.72 -2.26
N ARG A 119 6.29 -17.02 -1.90
CA ARG A 119 5.69 -17.51 -0.66
C ARG A 119 6.82 -18.10 0.18
N LEU A 120 6.94 -17.68 1.42
CA LEU A 120 8.06 -17.99 2.31
C LEU A 120 7.54 -18.57 3.62
N ALA A 121 8.36 -19.39 4.27
CA ALA A 121 8.12 -19.76 5.66
C ALA A 121 8.39 -18.52 6.55
N PRO A 122 7.62 -18.36 7.66
CA PRO A 122 7.88 -17.29 8.61
C PRO A 122 9.22 -17.49 9.33
N ASP A 123 10.00 -16.43 9.47
CA ASP A 123 11.15 -16.38 10.35
C ASP A 123 10.69 -15.94 11.75
N PRO A 124 10.91 -16.74 12.80
CA PRO A 124 10.47 -16.42 14.15
C PRO A 124 11.13 -15.17 14.74
N ASN A 125 12.27 -14.74 14.19
CA ASN A 125 12.99 -13.56 14.64
C ASN A 125 12.57 -12.28 13.91
N THR A 126 11.72 -12.38 12.90
CA THR A 126 11.28 -11.24 12.10
C THR A 126 9.87 -10.78 12.49
N ALA A 127 9.73 -9.51 12.82
CA ALA A 127 8.43 -8.88 13.08
C ALA A 127 7.83 -8.37 11.74
N TYR A 128 6.79 -9.06 11.26
CA TYR A 128 6.08 -8.68 10.03
C TYR A 128 4.92 -7.72 10.31
N PRO A 129 4.55 -6.82 9.35
CA PRO A 129 5.14 -6.62 8.02
C PRO A 129 6.52 -5.98 8.06
N VAL A 130 7.34 -6.18 7.01
CA VAL A 130 8.66 -5.57 6.87
C VAL A 130 8.94 -5.20 5.40
N CYS A 131 9.51 -4.01 5.17
CA CYS A 131 10.04 -3.60 3.89
C CYS A 131 11.47 -4.14 3.71
N THR A 132 11.78 -4.70 2.55
CA THR A 132 13.09 -5.25 2.21
C THR A 132 13.76 -4.55 1.04
N GLY A 133 13.11 -3.57 0.43
CA GLY A 133 13.66 -2.78 -0.67
C GLY A 133 12.61 -1.87 -1.30
N GLY A 134 13.06 -0.92 -2.06
CA GLY A 134 12.24 0.03 -2.77
C GLY A 134 13.08 1.02 -3.56
N GLN A 135 12.42 2.00 -4.16
CA GLN A 135 13.08 3.06 -4.91
C GLN A 135 12.18 4.30 -4.94
N LEU A 136 12.79 5.46 -4.80
CA LEU A 136 12.22 6.79 -4.87
C LEU A 136 11.20 7.11 -3.77
N ALA A 137 11.00 8.39 -3.51
CA ALA A 137 9.94 8.88 -2.66
C ALA A 137 8.58 8.68 -3.34
N CYS A 138 7.52 8.57 -2.54
CA CYS A 138 6.18 8.62 -3.08
C CYS A 138 5.77 10.07 -3.36
N PRO A 139 4.87 10.31 -4.32
CA PRO A 139 4.25 11.61 -4.50
C PRO A 139 3.63 12.10 -3.19
N PRO A 140 3.65 13.41 -2.93
CA PRO A 140 2.84 13.99 -1.87
C PRO A 140 1.35 13.71 -2.10
N GLU A 141 0.55 13.63 -1.02
CA GLU A 141 -0.91 13.57 -1.15
C GLU A 141 -1.45 14.87 -1.79
N ASP A 142 -2.58 14.76 -2.48
CA ASP A 142 -3.29 15.89 -3.09
C ASP A 142 -2.48 16.66 -4.15
N CYS A 143 -1.44 16.06 -4.74
CA CYS A 143 -0.66 16.73 -5.79
C CYS A 143 -1.29 16.64 -7.20
N GLY A 144 -2.49 16.05 -7.34
CA GLY A 144 -3.20 15.98 -8.63
C GLY A 144 -2.90 14.74 -9.46
N GLY A 145 -2.62 13.61 -8.79
CA GLY A 145 -2.34 12.33 -9.43
C GLY A 145 -1.03 12.31 -10.20
N ILE A 146 -0.90 11.35 -11.13
CA ILE A 146 0.34 11.19 -11.91
C ILE A 146 0.67 12.45 -12.71
N GLY A 147 -0.34 13.15 -13.25
CA GLY A 147 -0.13 14.39 -14.00
C GLY A 147 0.45 15.48 -13.13
N GLY A 148 -0.24 15.80 -12.02
CA GLY A 148 0.21 16.82 -11.08
C GLY A 148 1.56 16.49 -10.42
N PHE A 149 1.85 15.19 -10.21
CA PHE A 149 3.18 14.77 -9.73
C PHE A 149 4.28 15.15 -10.72
N TYR A 150 4.09 14.95 -12.02
CA TYR A 150 5.09 15.37 -13.00
C TYR A 150 5.18 16.88 -13.15
N ASP A 151 4.05 17.59 -13.11
CA ASP A 151 4.05 19.05 -13.10
C ASP A 151 4.82 19.61 -11.86
N LEU A 152 4.63 18.98 -10.70
CA LEU A 152 5.41 19.28 -9.49
C LEU A 152 6.92 19.03 -9.70
N MET A 153 7.30 17.86 -10.28
CA MET A 153 8.71 17.57 -10.54
C MET A 153 9.35 18.55 -11.53
N ASP A 154 8.64 18.93 -12.57
CA ASP A 154 9.11 19.91 -13.54
C ASP A 154 9.31 21.29 -12.89
N ALA A 155 8.36 21.73 -12.05
CA ALA A 155 8.46 23.00 -11.34
C ALA A 155 9.59 23.02 -10.29
N LEU A 156 9.78 21.93 -9.52
CA LEU A 156 10.87 21.83 -8.54
C LEU A 156 12.25 21.75 -9.22
N GLY A 157 12.30 21.18 -10.42
CA GLY A 157 13.54 21.00 -11.19
C GLY A 157 14.03 22.27 -11.90
N ASP A 158 13.18 23.28 -12.12
CA ASP A 158 13.52 24.52 -12.82
C ASP A 158 13.25 25.76 -11.96
N PRO A 159 14.28 26.39 -11.37
CA PRO A 159 14.12 27.65 -10.61
C PRO A 159 13.51 28.82 -11.40
N ALA A 160 13.43 28.74 -12.73
CA ALA A 160 12.77 29.75 -13.56
C ALA A 160 11.30 29.43 -13.86
N HIS A 161 10.78 28.31 -13.38
CA HIS A 161 9.39 27.92 -13.56
C HIS A 161 8.46 28.88 -12.79
N ASP A 162 7.37 29.32 -13.41
CA ASP A 162 6.44 30.32 -12.84
C ASP A 162 5.87 29.91 -11.46
N GLN A 163 5.77 28.61 -11.18
CA GLN A 163 5.23 28.06 -9.92
C GLN A 163 6.32 27.48 -9.00
N HIS A 164 7.61 27.69 -9.30
CA HIS A 164 8.71 27.07 -8.54
C HIS A 164 8.59 27.36 -7.04
N ASP A 165 8.57 28.65 -6.68
CA ASP A 165 8.55 29.07 -5.28
C ASP A 165 7.26 28.62 -4.56
N GLU A 166 6.10 28.68 -5.24
CA GLU A 166 4.81 28.27 -4.67
C GLU A 166 4.78 26.76 -4.37
N LEU A 167 5.23 25.94 -5.32
CA LEU A 167 5.22 24.48 -5.18
C LEU A 167 6.32 23.97 -4.22
N LEU A 168 7.45 24.68 -4.16
CA LEU A 168 8.49 24.40 -3.18
C LEU A 168 7.98 24.69 -1.75
N ASP A 169 7.33 25.83 -1.52
CA ASP A 169 6.71 26.17 -0.23
C ASP A 169 5.60 25.17 0.14
N TRP A 170 4.80 24.70 -0.85
CA TRP A 170 3.71 23.76 -0.63
C TRP A 170 4.21 22.38 -0.23
N VAL A 171 5.22 21.84 -0.92
CA VAL A 171 5.73 20.49 -0.65
C VAL A 171 6.66 20.45 0.57
N GLY A 172 7.28 21.58 0.91
CA GLY A 172 8.25 21.74 1.98
C GLY A 172 9.68 21.38 1.59
N ASP A 173 10.63 22.00 2.30
CA ASP A 173 12.09 21.87 2.02
C ASP A 173 12.63 20.44 2.20
N ASP A 174 11.89 19.58 2.91
CA ASP A 174 12.33 18.23 3.25
C ASP A 174 11.95 17.19 2.16
N TYR A 175 11.19 17.56 1.14
CA TYR A 175 10.78 16.63 0.09
C TYR A 175 11.88 16.41 -0.94
N ASP A 176 12.44 15.21 -0.93
CA ASP A 176 13.42 14.74 -1.92
C ASP A 176 12.82 13.59 -2.73
N PRO A 177 12.48 13.78 -4.02
CA PRO A 177 11.86 12.75 -4.87
C PRO A 177 12.74 11.51 -5.08
N ASP A 178 14.06 11.66 -4.94
CA ASP A 178 15.02 10.56 -5.09
C ASP A 178 15.23 9.79 -3.78
N ALA A 179 14.70 10.27 -2.66
CA ALA A 179 14.89 9.66 -1.35
C ALA A 179 14.14 8.33 -1.24
N PHE A 180 14.84 7.32 -0.72
CA PHE A 180 14.24 6.08 -0.23
C PHE A 180 15.10 5.45 0.85
N SER A 181 14.49 5.10 1.96
CA SER A 181 15.16 4.39 3.06
C SER A 181 14.29 3.22 3.54
N VAL A 182 14.88 2.02 3.51
CA VAL A 182 14.25 0.81 4.07
C VAL A 182 13.97 0.96 5.56
N ASP A 183 14.88 1.61 6.30
CA ASP A 183 14.74 1.79 7.74
C ASP A 183 13.61 2.75 8.08
N ASP A 184 13.42 3.81 7.29
CA ASP A 184 12.34 4.77 7.49
C ASP A 184 10.98 4.12 7.24
N VAL A 185 10.83 3.41 6.13
CA VAL A 185 9.61 2.63 5.87
C VAL A 185 9.35 1.62 6.99
N ASN A 186 10.37 0.93 7.48
CA ASN A 186 10.21 -0.02 8.58
C ASN A 186 9.83 0.64 9.91
N ARG A 187 10.22 1.89 10.15
CA ARG A 187 9.72 2.67 11.30
C ARG A 187 8.24 2.97 11.16
N MET A 188 7.79 3.39 9.98
CA MET A 188 6.37 3.63 9.68
C MET A 188 5.50 2.38 9.76
N LEU A 189 6.04 1.19 9.44
CA LEU A 189 5.34 -0.09 9.58
C LEU A 189 5.15 -0.56 11.02
N THR A 190 5.79 0.06 12.00
CA THR A 190 5.71 -0.37 13.42
C THR A 190 4.29 -0.32 14.01
N PRO A 191 3.43 0.69 13.75
CA PRO A 191 2.02 0.70 14.17
C PRO A 191 1.21 -0.44 13.58
N ALA A 192 1.36 -0.72 12.27
CA ALA A 192 0.68 -1.83 11.59
C ALA A 192 1.02 -3.20 12.20
N ARG A 193 2.27 -3.38 12.67
CA ARG A 193 2.70 -4.58 13.42
C ARG A 193 1.95 -4.73 14.75
N ARG A 194 1.68 -3.63 15.46
CA ARG A 194 0.99 -3.62 16.77
C ARG A 194 -0.49 -3.96 16.65
N HIS A 195 -1.17 -3.51 15.62
CA HIS A 195 -2.58 -3.84 15.37
C HIS A 195 -2.80 -5.32 15.16
N ARG A 196 -1.88 -6.02 14.51
CA ARG A 196 -1.92 -7.47 14.34
C ARG A 196 -1.78 -8.24 15.66
N GLY A 197 -0.89 -7.82 16.53
CA GLY A 197 -0.65 -8.46 17.83
C GLY A 197 -1.87 -8.45 18.77
N LYS A 198 -2.82 -7.53 18.58
CA LYS A 198 -4.07 -7.44 19.35
C LYS A 198 -5.18 -8.34 18.78
N ALA A 199 -5.22 -8.57 17.48
CA ALA A 199 -6.23 -9.41 16.83
C ALA A 199 -6.04 -10.91 17.10
N SER A 200 -4.85 -11.35 17.50
CA SER A 200 -4.51 -12.77 17.79
C SER A 200 -4.83 -13.24 19.21
N LYS A 201 -5.43 -12.38 20.06
CA LYS A 201 -5.68 -12.68 21.48
C LYS A 201 -7.16 -12.83 21.85
N ASN A 202 -8.07 -12.85 20.88
CA ASN A 202 -9.50 -13.14 21.11
C ASN A 202 -9.91 -14.52 20.59
#